data_b582629049691e06c03196cdbb58e1ad
#
_entry.id   b582629049691e06c03196cdbb58e1ad
#
_cell.length_a   1.000
_cell.length_b   1.000
_cell.length_c   1.000
_cell.angle_alpha   90.00
_cell.angle_beta   90.00
_cell.angle_gamma   90.00
#
_symmetry.space_group_name_H-M   'P 1'
#
loop_
_entity.id
_entity.type
_entity.pdbx_description
1 polymer ?
#
loop_
_entity_poly.entity_id
_entity_poly.type
_entity_poly.pdbx_seq_one_letter_code
_entity_poly.pdbx_strand_id
1 'polypeptide(L)'
;MDLHIKKVWLPGAASCLVFFGFHWVLIWLPFDKNRFQFIAIPYLVLPFVGAVAAYWSRRMKGSVLERIVSALFPVFAFVALFAVRIVYGLFFEAKPYTLPHFLAGFSVTLVFIVAGGLLLVLGAWPFCRPHLREQLP
;
A
#
# COMPACT_ATOMS: atom_id res chain seq x y z
N MET A 1 15.37 3.28 -19.84
CA MET A 1 15.13 3.06 -18.40
C MET A 1 14.04 3.98 -17.84
N ASP A 2 13.95 5.22 -18.28
CA ASP A 2 13.01 6.20 -17.69
C ASP A 2 11.53 5.93 -17.89
N LEU A 3 11.13 5.29 -18.98
CA LEU A 3 9.71 5.08 -19.30
C LEU A 3 9.07 4.00 -18.41
N HIS A 4 9.80 2.93 -18.10
CA HIS A 4 9.32 1.86 -17.21
C HIS A 4 9.21 2.35 -15.77
N ILE A 5 10.17 3.14 -15.32
CA ILE A 5 10.16 3.73 -13.97
C ILE A 5 8.92 4.61 -13.80
N LYS A 6 8.62 5.48 -14.76
CA LYS A 6 7.43 6.37 -14.68
C LYS A 6 6.11 5.59 -14.60
N LYS A 7 5.99 4.48 -15.35
CA LYS A 7 4.76 3.66 -15.38
C LYS A 7 4.45 2.95 -14.07
N VAL A 8 5.45 2.72 -13.23
CA VAL A 8 5.34 2.06 -11.93
C VAL A 8 5.37 3.06 -10.80
N TRP A 9 6.37 3.93 -10.79
CA TRP A 9 6.63 4.84 -9.68
C TRP A 9 5.57 5.92 -9.52
N LEU A 10 5.11 6.51 -10.62
CA LEU A 10 4.14 7.59 -10.55
C LEU A 10 2.77 7.11 -10.03
N PRO A 11 2.16 6.04 -10.58
CA PRO A 11 0.93 5.48 -10.02
C PRO A 11 1.13 4.92 -8.62
N GLY A 12 2.28 4.30 -8.34
CA GLY A 12 2.62 3.77 -7.02
C GLY A 12 2.74 4.86 -5.97
N ALA A 13 3.47 5.93 -6.24
CA ALA A 13 3.59 7.06 -5.34
C ALA A 13 2.24 7.73 -5.09
N ALA A 14 1.42 7.89 -6.12
CA ALA A 14 0.07 8.44 -5.97
C ALA A 14 -0.81 7.55 -5.11
N SER A 15 -0.74 6.22 -5.25
CA SER A 15 -1.47 5.28 -4.41
C SER A 15 -1.05 5.38 -2.94
N CYS A 16 0.24 5.52 -2.67
CA CYS A 16 0.75 5.76 -1.33
C CYS A 16 0.22 7.08 -0.74
N LEU A 17 0.26 8.17 -1.50
CA LEU A 17 -0.25 9.47 -1.06
C LEU A 17 -1.75 9.39 -0.74
N VAL A 18 -2.54 8.73 -1.56
CA VAL A 18 -3.97 8.53 -1.32
C VAL A 18 -4.20 7.71 -0.05
N PHE A 19 -3.50 6.59 0.11
CA PHE A 19 -3.68 5.71 1.27
C PHE A 19 -3.24 6.37 2.58
N PHE A 20 -2.03 6.91 2.63
CA PHE A 20 -1.52 7.56 3.83
C PHE A 20 -2.21 8.89 4.12
N GLY A 21 -2.57 9.65 3.09
CA GLY A 21 -3.35 10.86 3.23
C GLY A 21 -4.74 10.59 3.79
N PHE A 22 -5.41 9.54 3.33
CA PHE A 22 -6.68 9.09 3.88
C PHE A 22 -6.54 8.67 5.36
N HIS A 23 -5.51 7.90 5.67
CA HIS A 23 -5.23 7.48 7.04
C HIS A 23 -4.94 8.69 7.96
N TRP A 24 -4.19 9.66 7.46
CA TRP A 24 -3.93 10.92 8.16
C TRP A 24 -5.22 11.69 8.45
N VAL A 25 -6.10 11.83 7.47
CA VAL A 25 -7.40 12.50 7.64
C VAL A 25 -8.25 11.77 8.69
N LEU A 26 -8.27 10.43 8.69
CA LEU A 26 -9.00 9.64 9.70
C LEU A 26 -8.53 9.92 11.14
N ILE A 27 -7.24 10.18 11.34
CA ILE A 27 -6.68 10.51 12.66
C ILE A 27 -7.27 11.82 13.21
N TRP A 28 -7.54 12.78 12.32
CA TRP A 28 -8.02 14.11 12.70
C TRP A 28 -9.54 14.21 12.79
N LEU A 29 -10.29 13.25 12.25
CA LEU A 29 -11.73 13.26 12.37
C LEU A 29 -12.16 12.87 13.79
N PRO A 30 -13.20 13.54 14.35
CA PRO A 30 -13.70 13.28 15.69
C PRO A 30 -14.57 12.01 15.72
N PHE A 31 -14.07 10.90 15.23
CA PHE A 31 -14.71 9.60 15.41
C PHE A 31 -14.40 9.07 16.81
N ASP A 32 -15.40 8.42 17.42
CA ASP A 32 -15.18 7.56 18.58
C ASP A 32 -14.07 6.57 18.20
N LYS A 33 -12.91 6.71 18.85
CA LYS A 33 -11.68 5.96 18.53
C LYS A 33 -11.83 4.50 18.97
N ASN A 34 -12.88 3.83 18.56
CA ASN A 34 -13.00 2.40 18.71
C ASN A 34 -11.88 1.76 17.87
N ARG A 35 -10.94 1.12 18.54
CA ARG A 35 -9.72 0.54 17.92
C ARG A 35 -10.03 -0.30 16.68
N PHE A 36 -11.17 -0.98 16.68
CA PHE A 36 -11.59 -1.82 15.55
C PHE A 36 -11.90 -1.01 14.29
N GLN A 37 -12.63 0.10 14.41
CA GLN A 37 -12.96 0.96 13.26
C GLN A 37 -11.69 1.60 12.69
N PHE A 38 -10.76 1.98 13.54
CA PHE A 38 -9.49 2.59 13.14
C PHE A 38 -8.58 1.64 12.35
N ILE A 39 -8.70 0.34 12.60
CA ILE A 39 -7.97 -0.70 11.88
C ILE A 39 -8.74 -1.14 10.62
N ALA A 40 -10.05 -1.32 10.72
CA ALA A 40 -10.87 -1.89 9.64
C ALA A 40 -11.06 -0.92 8.46
N ILE A 41 -11.31 0.38 8.73
CA ILE A 41 -11.59 1.37 7.69
C ILE A 41 -10.45 1.49 6.67
N PRO A 42 -9.16 1.58 7.04
CA PRO A 42 -8.07 1.58 6.07
C PRO A 42 -8.06 0.36 5.16
N TYR A 43 -8.39 -0.83 5.67
CA TYR A 43 -8.45 -2.04 4.84
C TYR A 43 -9.57 -2.00 3.80
N LEU A 44 -10.70 -1.38 4.09
CA LEU A 44 -11.80 -1.22 3.14
C LEU A 44 -11.43 -0.30 1.96
N VAL A 45 -10.49 0.61 2.14
CA VAL A 45 -10.03 1.54 1.11
C VAL A 45 -8.96 0.92 0.21
N LEU A 46 -8.23 -0.11 0.68
CA LEU A 46 -7.14 -0.73 -0.08
C LEU A 46 -7.54 -1.24 -1.46
N PRO A 47 -8.68 -1.93 -1.67
CA PRO A 47 -9.09 -2.34 -3.02
C PRO A 47 -9.25 -1.15 -3.97
N PHE A 48 -9.79 -0.03 -3.48
CA PHE A 48 -9.92 1.19 -4.27
C PHE A 48 -8.55 1.79 -4.61
N VAL A 49 -7.64 1.85 -3.67
CA VAL A 49 -6.26 2.33 -3.88
C VAL A 49 -5.54 1.48 -4.93
N GLY A 50 -5.66 0.15 -4.83
CA GLY A 50 -5.10 -0.79 -5.81
C GLY A 50 -5.70 -0.60 -7.20
N ALA A 51 -7.02 -0.40 -7.28
CA ALA A 51 -7.72 -0.13 -8.54
C ALA A 51 -7.22 1.15 -9.22
N VAL A 52 -7.09 2.23 -8.47
CA VAL A 52 -6.61 3.53 -8.99
C VAL A 52 -5.18 3.43 -9.52
N ALA A 53 -4.28 2.79 -8.76
CA ALA A 53 -2.90 2.60 -9.18
C ALA A 53 -2.79 1.76 -10.47
N ALA A 54 -3.49 0.63 -10.52
CA ALA A 54 -3.49 -0.24 -11.69
C ALA A 54 -4.13 0.42 -12.91
N TYR A 55 -5.23 1.16 -12.72
CA TYR A 55 -5.87 1.93 -13.78
C TYR A 55 -4.93 2.98 -14.36
N TRP A 56 -4.25 3.74 -13.51
CA TRP A 56 -3.31 4.77 -13.98
C TRP A 56 -2.11 4.16 -14.70
N SER A 57 -1.50 3.11 -14.13
CA SER A 57 -0.42 2.37 -14.79
C SER A 57 -0.86 1.82 -16.15
N ARG A 58 -2.11 1.33 -16.26
CA ARG A 58 -2.71 0.91 -17.53
C ARG A 58 -2.84 2.06 -18.53
N ARG A 59 -3.28 3.24 -18.11
CA ARG A 59 -3.34 4.45 -18.94
C ARG A 59 -1.97 4.81 -19.53
N MET A 60 -0.90 4.55 -18.78
CA MET A 60 0.48 4.75 -19.20
C MET A 60 1.04 3.58 -20.02
N LYS A 61 0.18 2.66 -20.49
CA LYS A 61 0.57 1.44 -21.22
C LYS A 61 1.54 0.55 -20.42
N GLY A 62 1.36 0.47 -19.11
CA GLY A 62 2.10 -0.46 -18.25
C GLY A 62 1.70 -1.91 -18.51
N SER A 63 2.68 -2.82 -18.42
CA SER A 63 2.46 -4.27 -18.44
C SER A 63 1.63 -4.73 -17.23
N VAL A 64 1.13 -5.96 -17.27
CA VAL A 64 0.38 -6.54 -16.13
C VAL A 64 1.22 -6.53 -14.85
N LEU A 65 2.50 -6.87 -14.96
CA LEU A 65 3.41 -6.84 -13.81
C LEU A 65 3.60 -5.42 -13.26
N GLU A 66 3.79 -4.42 -14.13
CA GLU A 66 3.91 -3.02 -13.72
C GLU A 66 2.65 -2.51 -13.01
N ARG A 67 1.45 -2.95 -13.43
CA ARG A 67 0.18 -2.61 -12.78
C ARG A 67 0.07 -3.22 -11.37
N ILE A 68 0.45 -4.48 -11.22
CA ILE A 68 0.46 -5.17 -9.92
C ILE A 68 1.49 -4.53 -8.99
N VAL A 69 2.70 -4.30 -9.47
CA VAL A 69 3.76 -3.68 -8.66
C VAL A 69 3.35 -2.27 -8.20
N SER A 70 2.78 -1.46 -9.09
CA SER A 70 2.30 -0.13 -8.70
C SER A 70 1.15 -0.18 -7.66
N ALA A 71 0.27 -1.18 -7.75
CA ALA A 71 -0.78 -1.38 -6.76
C ALA A 71 -0.23 -1.78 -5.37
N LEU A 72 0.90 -2.50 -5.34
CA LEU A 72 1.53 -2.96 -4.10
C LEU A 72 2.43 -1.91 -3.42
N PHE A 73 2.61 -0.72 -4.00
CA PHE A 73 3.46 0.32 -3.42
C PHE A 73 3.14 0.67 -1.97
N PRO A 74 1.86 0.77 -1.52
CA PRO A 74 1.55 1.01 -0.11
C PRO A 74 2.12 -0.05 0.82
N VAL A 75 2.19 -1.31 0.39
CA VAL A 75 2.82 -2.40 1.17
C VAL A 75 4.32 -2.17 1.29
N PHE A 76 5.00 -1.85 0.19
CA PHE A 76 6.44 -1.56 0.23
C PHE A 76 6.76 -0.35 1.09
N ALA A 77 5.96 0.71 0.99
CA ALA A 77 6.11 1.90 1.82
C ALA A 77 5.90 1.58 3.30
N PHE A 78 4.92 0.75 3.65
CA PHE A 78 4.67 0.34 5.02
C PHE A 78 5.82 -0.48 5.61
N VAL A 79 6.37 -1.42 4.83
CA VAL A 79 7.55 -2.21 5.23
C VAL A 79 8.77 -1.29 5.45
N ALA A 80 8.99 -0.33 4.55
CA ALA A 80 10.07 0.64 4.69
C ALA A 80 9.91 1.51 5.96
N LEU A 81 8.70 1.99 6.24
CA LEU A 81 8.40 2.74 7.47
C LEU A 81 8.63 1.90 8.73
N PHE A 82 8.27 0.62 8.70
CA PHE A 82 8.54 -0.29 9.80
C PHE A 82 10.04 -0.48 10.03
N ALA A 83 10.82 -0.66 8.96
CA ALA A 83 12.27 -0.76 9.05
C ALA A 83 12.90 0.52 9.63
N VAL A 84 12.45 1.69 9.16
CA VAL A 84 12.90 2.99 9.72
C VAL A 84 12.53 3.10 11.20
N ARG A 85 11.34 2.66 11.60
CA ARG A 85 10.91 2.68 13.01
C ARG A 85 11.79 1.80 13.89
N ILE A 86 12.19 0.61 13.40
CA ILE A 86 13.12 -0.27 14.13
C ILE A 86 14.47 0.43 14.31
N VAL A 87 15.04 0.95 13.22
CA VAL A 87 16.35 1.64 13.29
C VAL A 87 16.28 2.81 14.25
N TYR A 88 15.23 3.64 14.17
CA TYR A 88 15.05 4.75 15.09
C TYR A 88 14.94 4.29 16.54
N GLY A 89 14.17 3.24 16.82
CA GLY A 89 14.02 2.69 18.17
C GLY A 89 15.31 2.10 18.75
N LEU A 90 16.18 1.55 17.90
CA LEU A 90 17.46 0.99 18.34
C LEU A 90 18.52 2.06 18.65
N PHE A 91 18.55 3.16 17.90
CA PHE A 91 19.66 4.12 17.96
C PHE A 91 19.31 5.45 18.64
N PHE A 92 18.03 5.85 18.66
CA PHE A 92 17.64 7.20 19.08
C PHE A 92 16.65 7.24 20.25
N GLU A 93 16.00 6.14 20.61
CA GLU A 93 15.07 6.15 21.74
C GLU A 93 15.80 5.96 23.08
N ALA A 94 15.43 6.78 24.07
CA ALA A 94 15.97 6.70 25.44
C ALA A 94 15.56 5.42 26.17
N LYS A 95 14.47 4.76 25.74
CA LYS A 95 14.04 3.47 26.28
C LYS A 95 14.41 2.36 25.29
N PRO A 96 15.00 1.24 25.78
CA PRO A 96 15.39 0.16 24.88
C PRO A 96 14.18 -0.40 24.15
N TYR A 97 14.34 -0.58 22.86
CA TYR A 97 13.33 -1.23 22.01
C TYR A 97 13.26 -2.71 22.39
N THR A 98 12.22 -3.09 23.10
CA THR A 98 12.10 -4.43 23.66
C THR A 98 11.60 -5.44 22.64
N LEU A 99 11.96 -6.72 22.82
CA LEU A 99 11.49 -7.82 21.98
C LEU A 99 9.95 -7.87 21.85
N PRO A 100 9.13 -7.66 22.89
CA PRO A 100 7.67 -7.59 22.74
C PRO A 100 7.19 -6.49 21.80
N HIS A 101 7.81 -5.31 21.82
CA HIS A 101 7.48 -4.22 20.89
C HIS A 101 7.83 -4.57 19.45
N PHE A 102 8.99 -5.22 19.24
CA PHE A 102 9.39 -5.72 17.93
C PHE A 102 8.39 -6.75 17.39
N LEU A 103 8.03 -7.75 18.19
CA LEU A 103 7.11 -8.81 17.79
C LEU A 103 5.72 -8.26 17.49
N ALA A 104 5.22 -7.30 18.27
CA ALA A 104 3.95 -6.64 18.02
C ALA A 104 3.95 -5.89 16.67
N GLY A 105 4.97 -5.07 16.43
CA GLY A 105 5.14 -4.34 15.16
C GLY A 105 5.32 -5.27 13.96
N PHE A 106 6.10 -6.33 14.12
CA PHE A 106 6.31 -7.34 13.10
C PHE A 106 5.01 -8.08 12.74
N SER A 107 4.21 -8.47 13.74
CA SER A 107 2.92 -9.13 13.52
C SER A 107 1.94 -8.24 12.75
N VAL A 108 1.83 -6.96 13.14
CA VAL A 108 0.98 -5.98 12.43
C VAL A 108 1.46 -5.81 10.98
N THR A 109 2.77 -5.70 10.77
CA THR A 109 3.35 -5.55 9.44
C THR A 109 3.08 -6.78 8.58
N LEU A 110 3.23 -7.99 9.13
CA LEU A 110 2.97 -9.24 8.43
C LEU A 110 1.50 -9.35 8.01
N VAL A 111 0.57 -9.03 8.91
CA VAL A 111 -0.86 -9.01 8.60
C VAL A 111 -1.15 -8.00 7.48
N PHE A 112 -0.54 -6.83 7.52
CA PHE A 112 -0.71 -5.82 6.46
C PHE A 112 -0.14 -6.29 5.12
N ILE A 113 1.02 -6.93 5.10
CA ILE A 113 1.60 -7.50 3.88
C ILE A 113 0.65 -8.51 3.24
N VAL A 114 0.13 -9.44 4.02
CA VAL A 114 -0.72 -10.52 3.51
C VAL A 114 -2.12 -10.03 3.18
N ALA A 115 -2.83 -9.50 4.15
CA ALA A 115 -4.23 -9.08 3.97
C ALA A 115 -4.33 -7.81 3.14
N GLY A 116 -3.50 -6.81 3.42
CA GLY A 116 -3.47 -5.56 2.67
C GLY A 116 -3.00 -5.76 1.24
N GLY A 117 -1.97 -6.56 1.02
CA GLY A 117 -1.48 -6.93 -0.30
C GLY A 117 -2.53 -7.64 -1.14
N LEU A 118 -3.25 -8.60 -0.56
CA LEU A 118 -4.36 -9.29 -1.23
C LEU A 118 -5.48 -8.32 -1.64
N LEU A 119 -5.88 -7.43 -0.75
CA LEU A 119 -6.92 -6.44 -1.04
C LEU A 119 -6.51 -5.46 -2.15
N LEU A 120 -5.26 -5.02 -2.16
CA LEU A 120 -4.71 -4.17 -3.22
C LEU A 120 -4.73 -4.89 -4.58
N VAL A 121 -4.29 -6.15 -4.61
CA VAL A 121 -4.29 -6.97 -5.83
C VAL A 121 -5.71 -7.27 -6.30
N LEU A 122 -6.63 -7.57 -5.40
CA LEU A 122 -8.04 -7.79 -5.73
C LEU A 122 -8.65 -6.53 -6.38
N GLY A 123 -8.36 -5.35 -5.85
CA GLY A 123 -8.79 -4.10 -6.45
C GLY A 123 -8.14 -3.83 -7.81
N ALA A 124 -6.88 -4.17 -7.98
CA ALA A 124 -6.15 -4.02 -9.24
C ALA A 124 -6.56 -5.02 -10.33
N TRP A 125 -7.08 -6.18 -9.93
CA TRP A 125 -7.36 -7.32 -10.81
C TRP A 125 -8.18 -6.99 -12.08
N PRO A 126 -9.28 -6.21 -12.02
CA PRO A 126 -10.05 -5.85 -13.22
C PRO A 126 -9.22 -5.11 -14.27
N PHE A 127 -8.22 -4.35 -13.83
CA PHE A 127 -7.34 -3.56 -14.71
C PHE A 127 -6.10 -4.32 -15.15
N CYS A 128 -5.83 -5.49 -14.57
CA CYS A 128 -4.73 -6.36 -14.95
C CYS A 128 -5.10 -7.36 -16.04
N ARG A 129 -6.41 -7.63 -16.24
CA ARG A 129 -6.87 -8.53 -17.29
C ARG A 129 -6.54 -7.96 -18.66
N PRO A 130 -5.95 -8.74 -19.58
CA PRO A 130 -5.81 -8.34 -20.97
C PRO A 130 -7.21 -8.14 -21.56
N HIS A 131 -7.43 -7.03 -22.24
CA HIS A 131 -8.66 -6.86 -22.99
C HIS A 131 -8.69 -7.84 -24.13
N LEU A 132 -9.74 -8.65 -24.23
CA LEU A 132 -10.00 -9.51 -25.38
C LEU A 132 -10.00 -8.74 -26.73
N ARG A 133 -10.23 -7.42 -26.71
CA ARG A 133 -10.18 -6.55 -27.90
C ARG A 133 -8.76 -6.20 -28.36
N GLU A 134 -7.73 -6.35 -27.52
CA GLU A 134 -6.34 -6.11 -27.96
C GLU A 134 -5.72 -7.33 -28.65
N GLN A 135 -6.42 -8.47 -28.67
CA GLN A 135 -5.99 -9.71 -29.31
C GLN A 135 -6.65 -9.98 -30.67
N LEU A 136 -7.56 -9.13 -31.10
CA LEU A 136 -8.12 -9.21 -32.46
C LEU A 136 -7.19 -8.45 -33.42
N PRO A 137 -6.72 -9.12 -34.48
CA PRO A 137 -5.84 -8.51 -35.47
C PRO A 137 -6.56 -7.41 -36.25
#